data_f41a29e2d35260082e8273141d11aed9
#
_entry.id   f41a29e2d35260082e8273141d11aed9
#
_cell.length_a   1.000
_cell.length_b   1.000
_cell.length_c   1.000
_cell.angle_alpha   90.00
_cell.angle_beta   90.00
_cell.angle_gamma   90.00
#
_symmetry.space_group_name_H-M   'P 1'
#
loop_
_entity.id
_entity.type
_entity.pdbx_description
1 polymer ?
#
loop_
_entity_poly.entity_id
_entity_poly.type
_entity_poly.pdbx_seq_one_letter_code
_entity_poly.pdbx_strand_id
1 'polypeptide(L)'
;ATVLLYTAPLFVVLLSALIFHDPITKKKMAALALAFVGYALVTGTGGDQPLPLRGFLCCLASGFFYSLYSVFGKLAMQRGYSALTLTLYSFFFCTLGSVIMVDWNHICGIVQRDSQIIWWILGTGFITAFFPYTLYSLGLSKMDAGKASILVSIELVAEAVFGSIVFHESLTTASVVGIALVLSAIIVLNLRRSKLK
;
A
#
# COMPACT_ATOMS: atom_id res chain seq x y z
N ALA A 1 -11.64 -5.71 6.75
CA ALA A 1 -10.56 -6.22 5.86
C ALA A 1 -9.48 -5.17 5.66
N THR A 2 -9.81 -3.93 5.33
CA THR A 2 -8.88 -2.85 4.94
C THR A 2 -7.86 -2.51 6.03
N VAL A 3 -8.26 -2.45 7.31
CA VAL A 3 -7.34 -2.17 8.44
C VAL A 3 -6.19 -3.17 8.51
N LEU A 4 -6.46 -4.44 8.20
CA LEU A 4 -5.44 -5.50 8.25
C LEU A 4 -4.42 -5.38 7.11
N LEU A 5 -4.81 -4.87 5.96
CA LEU A 5 -3.89 -4.59 4.85
C LEU A 5 -2.88 -3.50 5.25
N TYR A 6 -3.31 -2.53 6.05
CA TYR A 6 -2.44 -1.46 6.57
C TYR A 6 -1.50 -1.92 7.70
N THR A 7 -1.45 -3.22 8.02
CA THR A 7 -0.33 -3.78 8.81
C THR A 7 0.96 -3.92 8.01
N ALA A 8 0.90 -3.80 6.68
CA ALA A 8 2.06 -3.88 5.79
C ALA A 8 3.25 -2.97 6.22
N PRO A 9 3.07 -1.70 6.58
CA PRO A 9 4.16 -0.85 7.06
C PRO A 9 4.88 -1.41 8.30
N LEU A 10 4.17 -2.12 9.17
CA LEU A 10 4.78 -2.80 10.33
C LEU A 10 5.75 -3.89 9.86
N PHE A 11 5.28 -4.76 8.96
CA PHE A 11 6.13 -5.81 8.39
C PHE A 11 7.31 -5.22 7.61
N VAL A 12 7.11 -4.15 6.83
CA VAL A 12 8.21 -3.47 6.11
C VAL A 12 9.27 -2.95 7.08
N VAL A 13 8.87 -2.28 8.17
CA VAL A 13 9.81 -1.75 9.18
C VAL A 13 10.58 -2.89 9.83
N LEU A 14 9.90 -3.98 10.21
CA LEU A 14 10.54 -5.15 10.84
C LEU A 14 11.52 -5.85 9.89
N LEU A 15 11.08 -6.14 8.66
CA LEU A 15 11.92 -6.79 7.65
C LEU A 15 13.09 -5.91 7.21
N SER A 16 12.87 -4.60 7.10
CA SER A 16 13.93 -3.63 6.79
C SER A 16 14.98 -3.59 7.89
N ALA A 17 14.57 -3.65 9.16
CA ALA A 17 15.50 -3.73 10.27
C ALA A 17 16.32 -5.03 10.25
N LEU A 18 15.69 -6.16 9.90
CA LEU A 18 16.37 -7.46 9.85
C LEU A 18 17.35 -7.57 8.66
N ILE A 19 16.96 -7.09 7.47
CA ILE A 19 17.71 -7.31 6.23
C ILE A 19 18.75 -6.21 5.99
N PHE A 20 18.38 -4.94 6.25
CA PHE A 20 19.25 -3.79 6.00
C PHE A 20 19.92 -3.26 7.26
N HIS A 21 19.62 -3.86 8.42
CA HIS A 21 20.08 -3.37 9.74
C HIS A 21 19.66 -1.90 9.98
N ASP A 22 18.55 -1.48 9.36
CA ASP A 22 17.99 -0.14 9.51
C ASP A 22 17.54 0.09 10.96
N PRO A 23 18.00 1.16 11.63
CA PRO A 23 17.65 1.38 13.02
C PRO A 23 16.13 1.61 13.17
N ILE A 24 15.52 0.85 14.08
CA ILE A 24 14.14 1.10 14.51
C ILE A 24 14.17 2.30 15.46
N THR A 25 14.00 3.49 14.91
CA THR A 25 14.02 4.72 15.71
C THR A 25 12.68 4.94 16.41
N LYS A 26 12.71 5.63 17.57
CA LYS A 26 11.49 6.02 18.29
C LYS A 26 10.51 6.79 17.40
N LYS A 27 11.03 7.58 16.44
CA LYS A 27 10.21 8.29 15.45
C LYS A 27 9.48 7.35 14.48
N LYS A 28 10.16 6.32 13.94
CA LYS A 28 9.53 5.31 13.09
C LYS A 28 8.42 4.58 13.85
N MET A 29 8.66 4.22 15.11
CA MET A 29 7.66 3.55 15.95
C MET A 29 6.46 4.47 16.28
N ALA A 30 6.71 5.72 16.64
CA ALA A 30 5.63 6.68 16.89
C ALA A 30 4.80 6.95 15.63
N ALA A 31 5.45 7.16 14.48
CA ALA A 31 4.77 7.34 13.20
C ALA A 31 3.93 6.10 12.82
N LEU A 32 4.47 4.90 13.02
CA LEU A 32 3.77 3.66 12.77
C LEU A 32 2.53 3.50 13.65
N ALA A 33 2.65 3.79 14.96
CA ALA A 33 1.52 3.74 15.90
C ALA A 33 0.43 4.77 15.53
N LEU A 34 0.82 6.01 15.22
CA LEU A 34 -0.11 7.06 14.78
C LEU A 34 -0.83 6.67 13.47
N ALA A 35 -0.11 6.14 12.49
CA ALA A 35 -0.68 5.68 11.24
C ALA A 35 -1.68 4.54 11.49
N PHE A 36 -1.33 3.55 12.30
CA PHE A 36 -2.19 2.40 12.60
C PHE A 36 -3.49 2.82 13.30
N VAL A 37 -3.41 3.68 14.30
CA VAL A 37 -4.60 4.23 14.98
C VAL A 37 -5.43 5.07 14.00
N GLY A 38 -4.77 5.88 13.17
CA GLY A 38 -5.43 6.66 12.12
C GLY A 38 -6.20 5.78 11.13
N TYR A 39 -5.61 4.68 10.66
CA TYR A 39 -6.28 3.71 9.79
C TYR A 39 -7.52 3.09 10.44
N ALA A 40 -7.39 2.68 11.70
CA ALA A 40 -8.52 2.09 12.43
C ALA A 40 -9.69 3.08 12.55
N LEU A 41 -9.42 4.36 12.74
CA LEU A 41 -10.45 5.39 12.84
C LEU A 41 -11.07 5.76 11.48
N VAL A 42 -10.28 5.83 10.40
CA VAL A 42 -10.80 6.17 9.05
C VAL A 42 -11.66 5.04 8.49
N THR A 43 -11.18 3.81 8.62
CA THR A 43 -11.90 2.64 8.06
C THR A 43 -13.08 2.21 8.94
N GLY A 44 -13.17 2.76 10.15
CA GLY A 44 -14.19 2.39 11.13
C GLY A 44 -13.94 0.99 11.71
N THR A 45 -14.35 0.80 12.95
CA THR A 45 -14.42 -0.53 13.56
C THR A 45 -15.73 -1.25 13.21
N GLY A 46 -16.55 -0.63 12.37
CA GLY A 46 -17.93 -0.97 12.13
C GLY A 46 -18.15 -1.80 10.87
N GLY A 47 -17.78 -3.06 10.90
CA GLY A 47 -18.49 -4.05 10.11
C GLY A 47 -19.28 -4.90 11.09
N ASP A 48 -20.61 -4.91 10.99
CA ASP A 48 -21.51 -5.71 11.82
C ASP A 48 -21.29 -7.24 11.70
N GLN A 49 -20.40 -7.65 10.84
CA GLN A 49 -20.04 -9.05 10.61
C GLN A 49 -18.60 -9.33 11.07
N PRO A 50 -18.41 -10.32 11.97
CA PRO A 50 -17.06 -10.75 12.34
C PRO A 50 -16.34 -11.27 11.10
N LEU A 51 -15.13 -10.79 10.85
CA LEU A 51 -14.28 -11.28 9.75
C LEU A 51 -14.03 -12.78 9.96
N PRO A 52 -14.40 -13.66 9.00
CA PRO A 52 -14.07 -15.05 9.10
C PRO A 52 -12.55 -15.23 9.18
N LEU A 53 -12.08 -16.19 9.97
CA LEU A 53 -10.65 -16.45 10.21
C LEU A 53 -9.85 -16.54 8.90
N ARG A 54 -10.42 -17.14 7.85
CA ARG A 54 -9.81 -17.22 6.53
C ARG A 54 -9.55 -15.83 5.92
N GLY A 55 -10.56 -14.95 5.97
CA GLY A 55 -10.42 -13.57 5.49
C GLY A 55 -9.38 -12.79 6.28
N PHE A 56 -9.33 -12.95 7.61
CA PHE A 56 -8.31 -12.35 8.46
C PHE A 56 -6.90 -12.80 8.08
N LEU A 57 -6.68 -14.11 7.92
CA LEU A 57 -5.38 -14.65 7.51
C LEU A 57 -4.96 -14.22 6.10
N CYS A 58 -5.90 -14.18 5.14
CA CYS A 58 -5.63 -13.68 3.79
C CYS A 58 -5.20 -12.20 3.78
N CYS A 59 -5.84 -11.35 4.58
CA CYS A 59 -5.47 -9.94 4.68
C CYS A 59 -4.08 -9.75 5.31
N LEU A 60 -3.75 -10.50 6.37
CA LEU A 60 -2.41 -10.48 6.97
C LEU A 60 -1.35 -10.98 5.99
N ALA A 61 -1.62 -12.08 5.29
CA ALA A 61 -0.73 -12.62 4.27
C ALA A 61 -0.49 -11.61 3.14
N SER A 62 -1.54 -10.93 2.68
CA SER A 62 -1.43 -9.87 1.67
C SER A 62 -0.51 -8.73 2.13
N GLY A 63 -0.69 -8.23 3.36
CA GLY A 63 0.18 -7.20 3.95
C GLY A 63 1.63 -7.68 4.07
N PHE A 64 1.84 -8.93 4.45
CA PHE A 64 3.17 -9.54 4.51
C PHE A 64 3.83 -9.65 3.12
N PHE A 65 3.14 -10.18 2.12
CA PHE A 65 3.67 -10.27 0.75
C PHE A 65 3.93 -8.89 0.14
N TYR A 66 3.08 -7.90 0.41
CA TYR A 66 3.36 -6.52 0.01
C TYR A 66 4.65 -5.98 0.66
N SER A 67 4.89 -6.33 1.93
CA SER A 67 6.13 -5.96 2.61
C SER A 67 7.37 -6.60 1.99
N LEU A 68 7.27 -7.86 1.54
CA LEU A 68 8.35 -8.53 0.81
C LEU A 68 8.66 -7.83 -0.52
N TYR A 69 7.62 -7.42 -1.27
CA TYR A 69 7.82 -6.61 -2.48
C TYR A 69 8.63 -5.34 -2.20
N SER A 70 8.28 -4.60 -1.15
CA SER A 70 8.97 -3.36 -0.78
C SER A 70 10.43 -3.60 -0.37
N VAL A 71 10.69 -4.63 0.44
CA VAL A 71 12.01 -4.92 0.97
C VAL A 71 12.92 -5.53 -0.11
N PHE A 72 12.44 -6.53 -0.84
CA PHE A 72 13.21 -7.12 -1.95
C PHE A 72 13.38 -6.15 -3.11
N GLY A 73 12.40 -5.28 -3.35
CA GLY A 73 12.52 -4.18 -4.29
C GLY A 73 13.67 -3.25 -3.93
N LYS A 74 13.77 -2.84 -2.66
CA LYS A 74 14.88 -2.04 -2.17
C LYS A 74 16.22 -2.76 -2.32
N LEU A 75 16.27 -4.05 -2.01
CA LEU A 75 17.47 -4.87 -2.18
C LEU A 75 17.91 -4.96 -3.65
N ALA A 76 16.98 -5.16 -4.57
CA ALA A 76 17.27 -5.19 -5.99
C ALA A 76 17.84 -3.85 -6.49
N MET A 77 17.27 -2.73 -6.03
CA MET A 77 17.77 -1.38 -6.38
C MET A 77 19.17 -1.12 -5.81
N GLN A 78 19.48 -1.61 -4.61
CA GLN A 78 20.83 -1.54 -4.05
C GLN A 78 21.85 -2.33 -4.86
N ARG A 79 21.41 -3.38 -5.59
CA ARG A 79 22.23 -4.16 -6.52
C ARG A 79 22.32 -3.55 -7.92
N GLY A 80 21.79 -2.35 -8.13
CA GLY A 80 21.87 -1.62 -9.39
C GLY A 80 20.71 -1.83 -10.36
N TYR A 81 19.69 -2.60 -9.99
CA TYR A 81 18.50 -2.74 -10.84
C TYR A 81 17.64 -1.47 -10.79
N SER A 82 17.09 -1.07 -11.94
CA SER A 82 16.24 0.11 -12.02
C SER A 82 14.85 -0.16 -11.42
N ALA A 83 14.20 0.91 -10.94
CA ALA A 83 12.83 0.84 -10.43
C ALA A 83 11.86 0.31 -11.51
N LEU A 84 12.05 0.69 -12.77
CA LEU A 84 11.22 0.23 -13.88
C LEU A 84 11.42 -1.27 -14.14
N THR A 85 12.66 -1.74 -14.11
CA THR A 85 12.98 -3.18 -14.24
C THR A 85 12.26 -3.98 -13.16
N LEU A 86 12.34 -3.53 -11.89
CA LEU A 86 11.64 -4.18 -10.79
C LEU A 86 10.14 -4.27 -11.05
N THR A 87 9.51 -3.16 -11.41
CA THR A 87 8.06 -3.10 -11.65
C THR A 87 7.66 -4.03 -12.80
N LEU A 88 8.38 -3.99 -13.94
CA LEU A 88 8.09 -4.84 -15.10
C LEU A 88 8.18 -6.33 -14.76
N TYR A 89 9.26 -6.77 -14.11
CA TYR A 89 9.40 -8.17 -13.72
C TYR A 89 8.35 -8.60 -12.68
N SER A 90 8.03 -7.75 -11.72
CA SER A 90 6.98 -8.03 -10.74
C SER A 90 5.63 -8.24 -11.41
N PHE A 91 5.24 -7.39 -12.34
CA PHE A 91 3.99 -7.55 -13.09
C PHE A 91 4.03 -8.74 -14.04
N PHE A 92 5.17 -9.03 -14.67
CA PHE A 92 5.33 -10.20 -15.51
C PHE A 92 5.07 -11.51 -14.74
N PHE A 93 5.73 -11.69 -13.58
CA PHE A 93 5.51 -12.88 -12.76
C PHE A 93 4.11 -12.92 -12.12
N CYS A 94 3.55 -11.76 -11.75
CA CYS A 94 2.17 -11.67 -11.27
C CYS A 94 1.19 -12.12 -12.36
N THR A 95 1.39 -11.68 -13.59
CA THR A 95 0.58 -12.11 -14.74
C THR A 95 0.70 -13.60 -14.98
N LEU A 96 1.90 -14.17 -14.99
CA LEU A 96 2.10 -15.62 -15.13
C LEU A 96 1.37 -16.41 -14.03
N GLY A 97 1.42 -15.93 -12.78
CA GLY A 97 0.70 -16.59 -11.69
C GLY A 97 -0.82 -16.46 -11.80
N SER A 98 -1.32 -15.32 -12.27
CA SER A 98 -2.76 -15.07 -12.38
C SER A 98 -3.39 -15.81 -13.58
N VAL A 99 -2.65 -16.05 -14.66
CA VAL A 99 -3.12 -16.77 -15.85
C VAL A 99 -3.76 -18.12 -15.49
N ILE A 100 -3.21 -18.82 -14.51
CA ILE A 100 -3.68 -20.15 -14.09
C ILE A 100 -4.99 -20.04 -13.28
N MET A 101 -5.25 -18.90 -12.64
CA MET A 101 -6.39 -18.70 -11.73
C MET A 101 -7.59 -18.05 -12.42
N VAL A 102 -7.42 -17.60 -13.66
CA VAL A 102 -8.43 -16.84 -14.42
C VAL A 102 -9.38 -17.78 -15.15
N ASP A 103 -10.69 -17.52 -15.04
CA ASP A 103 -11.70 -18.13 -15.90
C ASP A 103 -11.74 -17.44 -17.27
N TRP A 104 -10.95 -17.98 -18.19
CA TRP A 104 -10.82 -17.46 -19.56
C TRP A 104 -12.13 -17.48 -20.34
N ASN A 105 -12.98 -18.50 -20.13
CA ASN A 105 -14.27 -18.59 -20.82
C ASN A 105 -15.17 -17.42 -20.45
N HIS A 106 -15.19 -17.06 -19.17
CA HIS A 106 -15.98 -15.93 -18.68
C HIS A 106 -15.45 -14.60 -19.26
N ILE A 107 -14.14 -14.37 -19.23
CA ILE A 107 -13.52 -13.15 -19.77
C ILE A 107 -13.74 -13.03 -21.28
N CYS A 108 -13.49 -14.11 -22.04
CA CYS A 108 -13.73 -14.09 -23.48
C CYS A 108 -15.19 -13.82 -23.81
N GLY A 109 -16.14 -14.38 -23.06
CA GLY A 109 -17.56 -14.13 -23.23
C GLY A 109 -17.96 -12.66 -23.00
N ILE A 110 -17.35 -12.00 -22.01
CA ILE A 110 -17.57 -10.57 -21.75
C ILE A 110 -17.02 -9.71 -22.89
N VAL A 111 -15.76 -9.98 -23.29
CA VAL A 111 -15.09 -9.22 -24.36
C VAL A 111 -15.80 -9.38 -25.71
N GLN A 112 -16.36 -10.56 -26.01
CA GLN A 112 -17.16 -10.77 -27.23
C GLN A 112 -18.47 -9.97 -27.24
N ARG A 113 -19.07 -9.74 -26.08
CA ARG A 113 -20.31 -8.93 -25.95
C ARG A 113 -20.06 -7.44 -26.08
N ASP A 114 -18.94 -6.98 -25.54
CA ASP A 114 -18.55 -5.57 -25.59
C ASP A 114 -17.04 -5.41 -25.68
N SER A 115 -16.56 -5.12 -26.88
CA SER A 115 -15.12 -4.94 -27.13
C SER A 115 -14.53 -3.68 -26.48
N GLN A 116 -15.38 -2.71 -26.07
CA GLN A 116 -14.90 -1.51 -25.37
C GLN A 116 -14.32 -1.84 -23.99
N ILE A 117 -14.73 -2.97 -23.41
CA ILE A 117 -14.22 -3.45 -22.12
C ILE A 117 -12.70 -3.62 -22.14
N ILE A 118 -12.10 -3.98 -23.29
CA ILE A 118 -10.63 -4.10 -23.42
C ILE A 118 -9.94 -2.78 -23.05
N TRP A 119 -10.46 -1.66 -23.55
CA TRP A 119 -9.89 -0.35 -23.26
C TRP A 119 -10.01 0.03 -21.78
N TRP A 120 -11.13 -0.34 -21.15
CA TRP A 120 -11.31 -0.15 -19.70
C TRP A 120 -10.35 -1.01 -18.90
N ILE A 121 -10.15 -2.28 -19.27
CA ILE A 121 -9.19 -3.17 -18.60
C ILE A 121 -7.76 -2.63 -18.74
N LEU A 122 -7.34 -2.24 -19.94
CA LEU A 122 -6.01 -1.69 -20.18
C LEU A 122 -5.80 -0.36 -19.45
N GLY A 123 -6.79 0.54 -19.53
CA GLY A 123 -6.74 1.85 -18.85
C GLY A 123 -6.67 1.69 -17.33
N THR A 124 -7.52 0.85 -16.76
CA THR A 124 -7.51 0.57 -15.32
C THR A 124 -6.20 -0.08 -14.91
N GLY A 125 -5.73 -1.10 -15.61
CA GLY A 125 -4.45 -1.76 -15.31
C GLY A 125 -3.26 -0.80 -15.35
N PHE A 126 -3.24 0.13 -16.31
CA PHE A 126 -2.19 1.13 -16.41
C PHE A 126 -2.26 2.17 -15.29
N ILE A 127 -3.46 2.76 -15.08
CA ILE A 127 -3.65 3.89 -14.14
C ILE A 127 -3.62 3.42 -12.68
N THR A 128 -4.22 2.28 -12.36
CA THR A 128 -4.36 1.84 -10.95
C THR A 128 -3.27 0.87 -10.51
N ALA A 129 -2.56 0.22 -11.45
CA ALA A 129 -1.51 -0.72 -11.10
C ALA A 129 -0.14 -0.26 -11.60
N PHE A 130 0.13 -0.27 -12.90
CA PHE A 130 1.47 -0.04 -13.43
C PHE A 130 2.05 1.33 -13.03
N PHE A 131 1.29 2.41 -13.20
CA PHE A 131 1.74 3.77 -12.92
C PHE A 131 2.03 4.02 -11.44
N PRO A 132 1.13 3.71 -10.48
CA PRO A 132 1.40 3.90 -9.05
C PRO A 132 2.56 3.04 -8.54
N TYR A 133 2.66 1.78 -8.95
CA TYR A 133 3.76 0.92 -8.54
C TYR A 133 5.11 1.40 -9.08
N THR A 134 5.14 1.96 -10.30
CA THR A 134 6.35 2.58 -10.86
C THR A 134 6.76 3.79 -10.03
N LEU A 135 5.81 4.68 -9.69
CA LEU A 135 6.08 5.84 -8.83
C LEU A 135 6.54 5.42 -7.43
N TYR A 136 5.89 4.41 -6.84
CA TYR A 136 6.31 3.86 -5.56
C TYR A 136 7.74 3.33 -5.61
N SER A 137 8.08 2.56 -6.65
CA SER A 137 9.43 2.01 -6.83
C SER A 137 10.48 3.10 -7.04
N LEU A 138 10.15 4.17 -7.77
CA LEU A 138 11.02 5.35 -7.91
C LEU A 138 11.22 6.07 -6.57
N GLY A 139 10.18 6.21 -5.76
CA GLY A 139 10.28 6.75 -4.40
C GLY A 139 11.16 5.85 -3.51
N LEU A 140 10.92 4.55 -3.55
CA LEU A 140 11.66 3.54 -2.79
C LEU A 140 13.16 3.54 -3.12
N SER A 141 13.54 3.85 -4.36
CA SER A 141 14.96 3.96 -4.74
C SER A 141 15.72 5.05 -3.97
N LYS A 142 15.01 6.11 -3.54
CA LYS A 142 15.58 7.32 -2.92
C LYS A 142 15.49 7.37 -1.39
N MET A 143 14.80 6.44 -0.76
CA MET A 143 14.58 6.43 0.70
C MET A 143 14.55 5.03 1.30
N ASP A 144 14.54 4.93 2.64
CA ASP A 144 14.42 3.64 3.33
C ASP A 144 13.03 3.03 3.07
N ALA A 145 12.97 1.70 2.94
CA ALA A 145 11.71 0.99 2.69
C ALA A 145 10.66 1.26 3.79
N GLY A 146 11.08 1.31 5.06
CA GLY A 146 10.21 1.64 6.18
C GLY A 146 9.63 3.06 6.10
N LYS A 147 10.41 4.04 5.62
CA LYS A 147 9.88 5.40 5.40
C LYS A 147 8.93 5.43 4.21
N ALA A 148 9.28 4.78 3.11
CA ALA A 148 8.43 4.72 1.92
C ALA A 148 7.06 4.13 2.25
N SER A 149 7.01 3.02 3.00
CA SER A 149 5.75 2.36 3.37
C SER A 149 4.86 3.22 4.28
N ILE A 150 5.43 4.02 5.18
CA ILE A 150 4.63 4.95 6.01
C ILE A 150 4.16 6.14 5.17
N LEU A 151 4.96 6.64 4.22
CA LEU A 151 4.55 7.74 3.35
C LEU A 151 3.38 7.37 2.42
N VAL A 152 3.29 6.12 2.00
CA VAL A 152 2.15 5.61 1.22
C VAL A 152 0.83 5.71 1.99
N SER A 153 0.87 5.83 3.32
CA SER A 153 -0.32 6.07 4.15
C SER A 153 -1.13 7.30 3.74
N ILE A 154 -0.54 8.21 2.95
CA ILE A 154 -1.26 9.35 2.37
C ILE A 154 -2.38 8.90 1.42
N GLU A 155 -2.27 7.69 0.87
CA GLU A 155 -3.30 7.07 0.03
C GLU A 155 -4.66 7.05 0.74
N LEU A 156 -4.68 6.63 2.01
CA LEU A 156 -5.91 6.62 2.80
C LEU A 156 -6.55 8.01 2.93
N VAL A 157 -5.71 9.04 3.09
CA VAL A 157 -6.19 10.43 3.16
C VAL A 157 -6.81 10.84 1.81
N ALA A 158 -6.12 10.47 0.71
CA ALA A 158 -6.62 10.74 -0.63
C ALA A 158 -7.95 10.01 -0.89
N GLU A 159 -8.04 8.72 -0.54
CA GLU A 159 -9.29 7.93 -0.66
C GLU A 159 -10.45 8.58 0.08
N ALA A 160 -10.25 8.98 1.35
CA ALA A 160 -11.28 9.61 2.15
C ALA A 160 -11.73 10.96 1.57
N VAL A 161 -10.80 11.78 1.08
CA VAL A 161 -11.09 13.07 0.45
C VAL A 161 -11.84 12.87 -0.87
N PHE A 162 -11.37 11.98 -1.74
CA PHE A 162 -12.03 11.68 -3.01
C PHE A 162 -13.41 11.06 -2.80
N GLY A 163 -13.56 10.13 -1.85
CA GLY A 163 -14.84 9.54 -1.48
C GLY A 163 -15.85 10.60 -1.07
N SER A 164 -15.41 11.57 -0.25
CA SER A 164 -16.28 12.68 0.17
C SER A 164 -16.65 13.64 -0.99
N ILE A 165 -15.71 13.96 -1.87
CA ILE A 165 -15.95 14.93 -2.97
C ILE A 165 -16.74 14.30 -4.12
N VAL A 166 -16.36 13.08 -4.54
CA VAL A 166 -16.91 12.45 -5.75
C VAL A 166 -18.18 11.67 -5.46
N PHE A 167 -18.21 10.95 -4.33
CA PHE A 167 -19.34 10.09 -3.96
C PHE A 167 -20.23 10.71 -2.91
N HIS A 168 -19.94 11.95 -2.46
CA HIS A 168 -20.68 12.68 -1.41
C HIS A 168 -20.80 11.87 -0.11
N GLU A 169 -19.79 11.03 0.18
CA GLU A 169 -19.72 10.28 1.42
C GLU A 169 -19.49 11.23 2.60
N SER A 170 -20.28 11.10 3.65
CA SER A 170 -20.12 11.90 4.86
C SER A 170 -18.90 11.45 5.64
N LEU A 171 -17.92 12.34 5.82
CA LEU A 171 -16.80 12.08 6.71
C LEU A 171 -17.31 12.10 8.17
N THR A 172 -17.15 10.98 8.85
CA THR A 172 -17.45 10.91 10.28
C THR A 172 -16.38 11.68 11.07
N THR A 173 -16.72 12.12 12.28
CA THR A 173 -15.74 12.75 13.18
C THR A 173 -14.53 11.83 13.43
N ALA A 174 -14.77 10.51 13.53
CA ALA A 174 -13.70 9.52 13.67
C ALA A 174 -12.78 9.50 12.45
N SER A 175 -13.34 9.58 11.23
CA SER A 175 -12.56 9.62 9.99
C SER A 175 -11.69 10.89 9.92
N VAL A 176 -12.22 12.05 10.30
CA VAL A 176 -11.45 13.31 10.33
C VAL A 176 -10.28 13.23 11.32
N VAL A 177 -10.52 12.70 12.53
CA VAL A 177 -9.45 12.48 13.52
C VAL A 177 -8.43 11.48 12.99
N GLY A 178 -8.87 10.40 12.37
CA GLY A 178 -7.99 9.40 11.75
C GLY A 178 -7.10 9.97 10.66
N ILE A 179 -7.65 10.81 9.78
CA ILE A 179 -6.88 11.54 8.76
C ILE A 179 -5.81 12.43 9.41
N ALA A 180 -6.17 13.18 10.44
CA ALA A 180 -5.24 14.04 11.16
C ALA A 180 -4.09 13.24 11.80
N LEU A 181 -4.38 12.04 12.34
CA LEU A 181 -3.36 11.14 12.89
C LEU A 181 -2.41 10.60 11.81
N VAL A 182 -2.93 10.20 10.65
CA VAL A 182 -2.10 9.73 9.52
C VAL A 182 -1.19 10.85 9.02
N LEU A 183 -1.72 12.06 8.84
CA LEU A 183 -0.89 13.23 8.46
C LEU A 183 0.16 13.55 9.52
N SER A 184 -0.20 13.46 10.79
CA SER A 184 0.75 13.64 11.90
C SER A 184 1.86 12.60 11.90
N ALA A 185 1.55 11.34 11.56
CA ALA A 185 2.54 10.26 11.39
C ALA A 185 3.57 10.61 10.32
N ILE A 186 3.12 11.11 9.17
CA ILE A 186 3.98 11.53 8.07
C ILE A 186 4.87 12.71 8.48
N ILE A 187 4.31 13.70 9.19
CA ILE A 187 5.05 14.85 9.70
C ILE A 187 6.12 14.40 10.70
N VAL A 188 5.75 13.58 11.70
CA VAL A 188 6.70 13.05 12.71
C VAL A 188 7.86 12.32 12.05
N LEU A 189 7.58 11.54 11.02
CA LEU A 189 8.58 10.77 10.28
C LEU A 189 9.57 11.70 9.56
N ASN A 190 9.08 12.80 8.98
CA ASN A 190 9.87 13.75 8.19
C ASN A 190 10.55 14.86 9.00
N LEU A 191 10.19 15.04 10.28
CA LEU A 191 10.86 16.01 11.13
C LEU A 191 12.36 15.67 11.20
N ARG A 192 13.21 16.54 10.62
CA ARG A 192 14.66 16.45 10.77
C ARG A 192 15.01 16.53 12.25
N ARG A 193 15.84 15.61 12.74
CA ARG A 193 16.54 15.83 14.00
C ARG A 193 17.31 17.14 13.82
N SER A 194 16.88 18.23 14.46
CA SER A 194 17.77 19.37 14.73
C SER A 194 18.96 18.77 15.48
N LYS A 195 20.12 18.69 14.84
CA LYS A 195 21.37 18.46 15.54
C LYS A 195 21.59 19.74 16.34
N LEU A 196 21.15 19.75 17.59
CA LEU A 196 21.77 20.63 18.58
C LEU A 196 23.23 20.23 18.65
N LYS A 197 24.08 21.10 18.09
CA LYS A 197 25.52 21.08 18.27
C LYS A 197 25.83 21.35 19.74
#